data_663001eb33e78a434fb0c0dd693dafd4
#
_entry.id   663001eb33e78a434fb0c0dd693dafd4
#
_cell.length_a   1.000
_cell.length_b   1.000
_cell.length_c   1.000
_cell.angle_alpha   90.00
_cell.angle_beta   90.00
_cell.angle_gamma   90.00
#
_symmetry.space_group_name_H-M   'P 1'
#
loop_
_entity.id
_entity.type
_entity.pdbx_description
1 polymer ?
#
loop_
_entity_poly.entity_id
_entity_poly.type
_entity_poly.pdbx_seq_one_letter_code
_entity_poly.pdbx_strand_id
1 'polypeptide(L)'
;MTTKNQRTYPRANTLLPFTVRRLQPDESGELNCRVTTDIIVIDDFSPPPLKDELLNLWLNMLNVKLNYLVRQASPKQEDVVFMTFEPLNISGSGMSLMARESFNIGDILEIRMVLQTYPSKILFLYGETVRIEATPQKAESYTVSVKFRGMNDDVRNEILKFDFKKHRKKLITGKKA
;
A
#
# COMPACT_ATOMS: atom_id res chain seq x y z
N MET A 1 -7.13 -28.83 20.62
CA MET A 1 -8.18 -27.78 20.53
C MET A 1 -7.84 -26.87 19.36
N THR A 2 -8.51 -27.03 18.23
CA THR A 2 -8.31 -26.22 17.02
C THR A 2 -9.03 -24.90 17.21
N THR A 3 -8.28 -23.83 17.41
CA THR A 3 -8.81 -22.46 17.45
C THR A 3 -9.44 -22.14 16.09
N LYS A 4 -10.77 -22.12 16.06
CA LYS A 4 -11.58 -21.74 14.91
C LYS A 4 -11.17 -20.33 14.47
N ASN A 5 -10.64 -20.20 13.25
CA ASN A 5 -10.19 -18.92 12.70
C ASN A 5 -11.42 -18.01 12.50
N GLN A 6 -11.66 -17.10 13.44
CA GLN A 6 -12.82 -16.18 13.46
C GLN A 6 -12.68 -14.99 12.52
N ARG A 7 -11.86 -15.11 11.47
CA ARG A 7 -11.58 -13.99 10.57
C ARG A 7 -12.66 -13.87 9.50
N THR A 8 -13.28 -12.71 9.42
CA THR A 8 -14.36 -12.40 8.47
C THR A 8 -13.87 -12.26 7.03
N TYR A 9 -12.59 -11.85 6.81
CA TYR A 9 -12.01 -11.60 5.49
C TYR A 9 -10.68 -12.30 5.31
N PRO A 10 -10.37 -12.80 4.10
CA PRO A 10 -9.06 -13.32 3.76
C PRO A 10 -8.01 -12.22 3.82
N ARG A 11 -6.74 -12.59 3.92
CA ARG A 11 -5.59 -11.69 3.98
C ARG A 11 -4.63 -11.97 2.87
N ALA A 12 -4.19 -10.92 2.18
CA ALA A 12 -3.14 -10.97 1.18
C ALA A 12 -1.82 -10.44 1.73
N ASN A 13 -0.78 -11.26 1.71
CA ASN A 13 0.59 -10.78 1.82
C ASN A 13 1.03 -10.23 0.46
N THR A 14 1.40 -8.98 0.41
CA THR A 14 1.71 -8.31 -0.85
C THR A 14 2.80 -7.26 -0.68
N LEU A 15 3.41 -6.90 -1.80
CA LEU A 15 4.31 -5.78 -1.95
C LEU A 15 3.56 -4.72 -2.76
N LEU A 16 3.26 -3.59 -2.16
CA LEU A 16 2.55 -2.47 -2.80
C LEU A 16 3.21 -1.16 -2.44
N PRO A 17 3.13 -0.16 -3.34
CA PRO A 17 3.52 1.20 -3.00
C PRO A 17 2.47 1.81 -2.09
N PHE A 18 2.92 2.37 -0.96
CA PHE A 18 2.06 3.08 -0.04
C PHE A 18 2.82 4.14 0.76
N THR A 19 2.04 5.06 1.33
CA THR A 19 2.49 5.98 2.38
C THR A 19 1.56 5.86 3.57
N VAL A 20 2.09 6.16 4.75
CA VAL A 20 1.32 6.22 5.98
C VAL A 20 1.71 7.48 6.75
N ARG A 21 0.72 8.19 7.30
CA ARG A 21 0.95 9.29 8.23
C ARG A 21 -0.06 9.25 9.37
N ARG A 22 0.32 9.78 10.51
CA ARG A 22 -0.62 10.01 11.62
C ARG A 22 -1.49 11.21 11.28
N LEU A 23 -2.80 11.10 11.49
CA LEU A 23 -3.71 12.23 11.46
C LEU A 23 -3.59 13.04 12.76
N GLN A 24 -3.62 14.34 12.61
CA GLN A 24 -3.72 15.23 13.77
C GLN A 24 -5.18 15.21 14.29
N PRO A 25 -5.41 15.53 15.58
CA PRO A 25 -6.75 15.50 16.18
C PRO A 25 -7.78 16.37 15.45
N ASP A 26 -7.36 17.49 14.88
CA ASP A 26 -8.17 18.42 14.11
C ASP A 26 -8.51 17.91 12.70
N GLU A 27 -7.74 16.98 12.16
CA GLU A 27 -7.97 16.31 10.87
C GLU A 27 -8.91 15.09 10.99
N SER A 28 -9.24 14.64 12.19
CA SER A 28 -9.99 13.40 12.48
C SER A 28 -11.51 13.55 12.34
N GLY A 29 -12.00 14.45 11.48
CA GLY A 29 -13.42 14.62 11.16
C GLY A 29 -14.07 13.37 10.57
N GLU A 30 -14.95 13.52 9.60
CA GLU A 30 -15.61 12.38 8.95
C GLU A 30 -14.61 11.59 8.08
N LEU A 31 -14.16 10.43 8.58
CA LEU A 31 -13.20 9.57 7.91
C LEU A 31 -13.91 8.69 6.87
N ASN A 32 -13.73 9.00 5.60
CA ASN A 32 -14.31 8.24 4.49
C ASN A 32 -13.23 7.67 3.59
N CYS A 33 -13.08 6.34 3.59
CA CYS A 33 -12.23 5.64 2.64
C CYS A 33 -12.73 5.85 1.22
N ARG A 34 -11.82 6.06 0.27
CA ARG A 34 -12.17 6.28 -1.14
C ARG A 34 -11.17 5.63 -2.09
N VAL A 35 -11.62 5.41 -3.32
CA VAL A 35 -10.79 4.93 -4.43
C VAL A 35 -10.82 5.96 -5.55
N THR A 36 -9.67 6.19 -6.19
CA THR A 36 -9.55 7.06 -7.36
C THR A 36 -8.57 6.51 -8.38
N THR A 37 -8.66 6.98 -9.61
CA THR A 37 -7.71 6.71 -10.70
C THR A 37 -6.98 7.97 -11.15
N ASP A 38 -7.30 9.13 -10.58
CA ASP A 38 -6.96 10.44 -11.13
C ASP A 38 -5.68 11.06 -10.58
N ILE A 39 -4.94 10.32 -9.73
CA ILE A 39 -3.71 10.81 -9.11
C ILE A 39 -2.50 10.23 -9.81
N ILE A 40 -1.51 11.07 -10.12
CA ILE A 40 -0.21 10.66 -10.62
C ILE A 40 0.64 10.18 -9.46
N VAL A 41 0.97 8.90 -9.46
CA VAL A 41 1.87 8.30 -8.47
C VAL A 41 3.28 8.27 -9.05
N ILE A 42 4.20 8.93 -8.37
CA ILE A 42 5.63 8.77 -8.60
C ILE A 42 6.11 7.78 -7.53
N ASP A 43 6.45 6.59 -7.95
CA ASP A 43 7.11 5.62 -7.09
C ASP A 43 8.64 5.73 -7.25
N ASP A 44 9.35 5.64 -6.14
CA ASP A 44 10.81 5.45 -6.15
C ASP A 44 11.18 4.00 -6.49
N PHE A 45 10.33 3.34 -7.29
CA PHE A 45 10.59 1.99 -7.72
C PHE A 45 11.77 1.97 -8.69
N SER A 46 12.91 1.55 -8.20
CA SER A 46 13.98 1.09 -9.06
C SER A 46 13.57 -0.27 -9.63
N PRO A 47 13.33 -0.36 -10.94
CA PRO A 47 13.03 -1.66 -11.55
C PRO A 47 14.16 -2.65 -11.22
N PRO A 48 13.86 -3.96 -11.11
CA PRO A 48 14.89 -4.95 -10.89
C PRO A 48 15.95 -4.83 -12.00
N PRO A 49 17.25 -4.97 -11.67
CA PRO A 49 18.31 -4.80 -12.65
C PRO A 49 18.11 -5.79 -13.80
N LEU A 50 18.11 -5.28 -15.01
CA LEU A 50 18.05 -6.09 -16.22
C LEU A 50 19.44 -6.70 -16.47
N LYS A 51 19.47 -7.85 -17.16
CA LYS A 51 20.74 -8.49 -17.55
C LYS A 51 21.56 -7.63 -18.51
N ASP A 52 20.89 -6.80 -19.31
CA ASP A 52 21.52 -5.83 -20.21
C ASP A 52 21.74 -4.52 -19.44
N GLU A 53 22.99 -4.26 -19.06
CA GLU A 53 23.38 -3.07 -18.29
C GLU A 53 23.13 -1.76 -19.04
N LEU A 54 23.34 -1.76 -20.36
CA LEU A 54 23.13 -0.56 -21.19
C LEU A 54 21.64 -0.21 -21.25
N LEU A 55 20.80 -1.21 -21.49
CA LEU A 55 19.35 -1.03 -21.50
C LEU A 55 18.83 -0.59 -20.12
N ASN A 56 19.38 -1.17 -19.06
CA ASN A 56 19.03 -0.77 -17.69
C ASN A 56 19.38 0.69 -17.42
N LEU A 57 20.56 1.14 -17.83
CA LEU A 57 20.98 2.55 -17.73
C LEU A 57 20.04 3.48 -18.51
N TRP A 58 19.68 3.13 -19.74
CA TRP A 58 18.76 3.91 -20.56
C TRP A 58 17.37 4.02 -19.95
N LEU A 59 16.81 2.92 -19.43
CA LEU A 59 15.50 2.91 -18.78
C LEU A 59 15.50 3.74 -17.49
N ASN A 60 16.57 3.68 -16.70
CA ASN A 60 16.70 4.51 -15.52
C ASN A 60 16.78 6.00 -15.87
N MET A 61 17.55 6.37 -16.91
CA MET A 61 17.59 7.75 -17.41
C MET A 61 16.21 8.23 -17.89
N LEU A 62 15.47 7.40 -18.62
CA LEU A 62 14.11 7.74 -19.06
C LEU A 62 13.17 7.92 -17.87
N ASN A 63 13.23 7.03 -16.89
CA ASN A 63 12.40 7.12 -15.68
C ASN A 63 12.67 8.43 -14.92
N VAL A 64 13.92 8.81 -14.73
CA VAL A 64 14.28 10.09 -14.10
C VAL A 64 13.71 11.28 -14.88
N LYS A 65 13.82 11.29 -16.22
CA LYS A 65 13.27 12.36 -17.07
C LYS A 65 11.74 12.40 -17.02
N LEU A 66 11.09 11.25 -17.05
CA LEU A 66 9.63 11.16 -16.94
C LEU A 66 9.14 11.69 -15.58
N ASN A 67 9.78 11.27 -14.49
CA ASN A 67 9.46 11.77 -13.16
C ASN A 67 9.64 13.28 -13.05
N TYR A 68 10.68 13.83 -13.67
CA TYR A 68 10.88 15.28 -13.75
C TYR A 68 9.75 15.99 -14.51
N LEU A 69 9.34 15.48 -15.67
CA LEU A 69 8.25 16.04 -16.46
C LEU A 69 6.90 15.95 -15.73
N VAL A 70 6.63 14.83 -15.07
CA VAL A 70 5.43 14.65 -14.26
C VAL A 70 5.37 15.68 -13.13
N ARG A 71 6.48 15.94 -12.44
CA ARG A 71 6.56 16.97 -11.40
C ARG A 71 6.27 18.38 -11.96
N GLN A 72 6.75 18.67 -13.16
CA GLN A 72 6.52 19.98 -13.80
C GLN A 72 5.09 20.14 -14.33
N ALA A 73 4.48 19.05 -14.78
CA ALA A 73 3.12 19.05 -15.32
C ALA A 73 2.01 19.03 -14.26
N SER A 74 2.35 18.68 -13.01
CA SER A 74 1.35 18.59 -11.93
C SER A 74 1.01 19.99 -11.40
N PRO A 75 -0.24 20.46 -11.61
CA PRO A 75 -0.65 21.83 -11.27
C PRO A 75 -0.73 22.06 -9.75
N LYS A 76 -0.81 21.00 -8.96
CA LYS A 76 -0.78 21.02 -7.50
C LYS A 76 0.18 19.94 -6.99
N GLN A 77 1.04 20.33 -6.06
CA GLN A 77 1.98 19.41 -5.40
C GLN A 77 1.27 18.27 -4.64
N GLU A 78 -0.02 18.46 -4.32
CA GLU A 78 -0.88 17.49 -3.65
C GLU A 78 -1.31 16.32 -4.55
N ASP A 79 -1.26 16.49 -5.89
CA ASP A 79 -1.62 15.46 -6.86
C ASP A 79 -0.48 14.45 -7.13
N VAL A 80 0.73 14.73 -6.62
CA VAL A 80 1.91 13.86 -6.75
C VAL A 80 2.20 13.22 -5.42
N VAL A 81 2.06 11.91 -5.33
CA VAL A 81 2.31 11.15 -4.11
C VAL A 81 3.55 10.28 -4.30
N PHE A 82 4.56 10.50 -3.45
CA PHE A 82 5.72 9.62 -3.37
C PHE A 82 5.39 8.43 -2.49
N MET A 83 5.56 7.23 -3.03
CA MET A 83 5.27 5.99 -2.31
C MET A 83 6.45 5.03 -2.42
N THR A 84 6.73 4.31 -1.36
CA THR A 84 7.72 3.25 -1.35
C THR A 84 7.05 1.88 -1.44
N PHE A 85 7.69 0.95 -2.17
CA PHE A 85 7.24 -0.45 -2.19
C PHE A 85 7.66 -1.14 -0.91
N GLU A 86 6.70 -1.52 -0.10
CA GLU A 86 6.97 -2.23 1.14
C GLU A 86 6.04 -3.44 1.30
N PRO A 87 6.51 -4.50 1.96
CA PRO A 87 5.68 -5.65 2.25
C PRO A 87 4.60 -5.28 3.27
N LEU A 88 3.38 -5.70 2.97
CA LEU A 88 2.23 -5.50 3.85
C LEU A 88 1.28 -6.70 3.79
N ASN A 89 0.43 -6.80 4.79
CA ASN A 89 -0.66 -7.75 4.84
C ASN A 89 -1.97 -6.98 4.90
N ILE A 90 -2.87 -7.18 3.93
CA ILE A 90 -4.14 -6.45 3.83
C ILE A 90 -5.33 -7.38 3.73
N SER A 91 -6.46 -6.92 4.26
CA SER A 91 -7.78 -7.58 4.19
C SER A 91 -8.88 -6.52 4.07
N GLY A 92 -10.14 -6.95 3.89
CA GLY A 92 -11.28 -6.04 3.85
C GLY A 92 -11.59 -5.30 5.17
N SER A 93 -10.93 -5.64 6.28
CA SER A 93 -11.19 -5.03 7.61
C SER A 93 -9.98 -4.31 8.21
N GLY A 94 -8.79 -4.47 7.64
CA GLY A 94 -7.58 -3.89 8.18
C GLY A 94 -6.33 -4.38 7.49
N MET A 95 -5.20 -3.85 7.93
CA MET A 95 -3.90 -4.21 7.38
C MET A 95 -2.82 -4.28 8.46
N SER A 96 -1.71 -4.87 8.10
CA SER A 96 -0.48 -4.88 8.90
C SER A 96 0.66 -4.44 8.00
N LEU A 97 1.44 -3.49 8.45
CA LEU A 97 2.57 -2.89 7.71
C LEU A 97 3.80 -2.78 8.60
N MET A 98 4.96 -2.66 7.99
CA MET A 98 6.18 -2.31 8.69
C MET A 98 6.33 -0.79 8.70
N ALA A 99 6.60 -0.22 9.86
CA ALA A 99 6.85 1.20 10.04
C ALA A 99 8.21 1.43 10.70
N ARG A 100 8.86 2.52 10.30
CA ARG A 100 10.07 3.03 10.97
C ARG A 100 9.75 4.15 11.96
N GLU A 101 8.58 4.78 11.78
CA GLU A 101 8.07 5.77 12.71
C GLU A 101 7.37 5.09 13.88
N SER A 102 7.46 5.68 15.06
CA SER A 102 6.76 5.22 16.24
C SER A 102 5.31 5.70 16.22
N PHE A 103 4.37 4.77 16.16
CA PHE A 103 2.95 5.00 16.38
C PHE A 103 2.55 4.55 17.78
N ASN A 104 1.38 5.00 18.25
CA ASN A 104 0.78 4.53 19.49
C ASN A 104 -0.52 3.78 19.19
N ILE A 105 -0.89 2.86 20.08
CA ILE A 105 -2.22 2.23 20.03
C ILE A 105 -3.28 3.32 20.17
N GLY A 106 -4.27 3.31 19.28
CA GLY A 106 -5.32 4.33 19.19
C GLY A 106 -5.01 5.47 18.21
N ASP A 107 -3.78 5.60 17.70
CA ASP A 107 -3.48 6.58 16.65
C ASP A 107 -4.33 6.32 15.42
N ILE A 108 -4.89 7.39 14.86
CA ILE A 108 -5.58 7.33 13.57
C ILE A 108 -4.58 7.62 12.47
N LEU A 109 -4.52 6.70 11.51
CA LEU A 109 -3.59 6.77 10.39
C LEU A 109 -4.35 7.02 9.08
N GLU A 110 -3.81 7.90 8.25
CA GLU A 110 -4.13 8.00 6.83
C GLU A 110 -3.13 7.14 6.05
N ILE A 111 -3.65 6.27 5.21
CA ILE A 111 -2.86 5.37 4.38
C ILE A 111 -3.27 5.60 2.94
N ARG A 112 -2.31 5.93 2.09
CA ARG A 112 -2.51 6.03 0.65
C ARG A 112 -1.75 4.89 0.00
N MET A 113 -2.42 4.06 -0.80
CA MET A 113 -1.78 2.93 -1.45
C MET A 113 -2.25 2.76 -2.89
N VAL A 114 -1.36 2.22 -3.73
CA VAL A 114 -1.68 1.91 -5.13
C VAL A 114 -1.92 0.42 -5.29
N LEU A 115 -3.11 0.08 -5.77
CA LEU A 115 -3.38 -1.26 -6.27
C LEU A 115 -2.86 -1.38 -7.71
N GLN A 116 -1.95 -2.31 -7.93
CA GLN A 116 -1.40 -2.63 -9.25
C GLN A 116 -2.45 -3.39 -10.08
N THR A 117 -3.49 -2.68 -10.48
CA THR A 117 -4.54 -3.14 -11.39
C THR A 117 -4.40 -2.41 -12.73
N TYR A 118 -5.23 -2.74 -13.72
CA TYR A 118 -5.32 -1.99 -14.95
C TYR A 118 -6.74 -1.49 -15.15
N PRO A 119 -7.00 -0.17 -15.13
CA PRO A 119 -6.06 0.90 -14.72
C PRO A 119 -5.64 0.78 -13.24
N SER A 120 -4.52 1.38 -12.89
CA SER A 120 -4.06 1.47 -11.49
C SER A 120 -5.07 2.25 -10.66
N LYS A 121 -5.28 1.81 -9.42
CA LYS A 121 -6.22 2.45 -8.49
C LYS A 121 -5.51 2.88 -7.24
N ILE A 122 -5.82 4.07 -6.76
CA ILE A 122 -5.30 4.59 -5.51
C ILE A 122 -6.39 4.49 -4.46
N LEU A 123 -6.04 3.90 -3.35
CA LEU A 123 -6.90 3.82 -2.18
C LEU A 123 -6.44 4.86 -1.15
N PHE A 124 -7.39 5.64 -0.66
CA PHE A 124 -7.26 6.46 0.54
C PHE A 124 -7.97 5.73 1.65
N LEU A 125 -7.21 5.27 2.62
CA LEU A 125 -7.71 4.45 3.72
C LEU A 125 -7.44 5.18 5.03
N TYR A 126 -8.35 5.01 5.96
CA TYR A 126 -8.19 5.49 7.33
C TYR A 126 -8.32 4.30 8.28
N GLY A 127 -7.53 4.32 9.34
CA GLY A 127 -7.61 3.25 10.31
C GLY A 127 -6.96 3.58 11.64
N GLU A 128 -7.40 2.85 12.65
CA GLU A 128 -6.89 2.95 14.01
C GLU A 128 -5.82 1.90 14.25
N THR A 129 -4.72 2.31 14.85
CA THR A 129 -3.66 1.42 15.30
C THR A 129 -4.15 0.58 16.47
N VAL A 130 -4.26 -0.74 16.26
CA VAL A 130 -4.77 -1.68 17.27
C VAL A 130 -3.70 -2.56 17.91
N ARG A 131 -2.51 -2.67 17.27
CA ARG A 131 -1.41 -3.49 17.75
C ARG A 131 -0.09 -3.02 17.18
N ILE A 132 0.94 -3.05 18.00
CA ILE A 132 2.31 -2.71 17.63
C ILE A 132 3.22 -3.81 18.18
N GLU A 133 4.07 -4.36 17.32
CA GLU A 133 5.05 -5.39 17.68
C GLU A 133 6.43 -4.98 17.18
N ALA A 134 7.44 -5.06 18.04
CA ALA A 134 8.81 -4.89 17.62
C ALA A 134 9.19 -5.99 16.63
N THR A 135 9.89 -5.64 15.56
CA THR A 135 10.35 -6.61 14.56
C THR A 135 11.76 -7.08 14.94
N PRO A 136 11.96 -8.35 15.37
CA PRO A 136 13.23 -8.80 15.93
C PRO A 136 14.41 -8.75 14.94
N GLN A 137 14.12 -8.68 13.63
CA GLN A 137 15.10 -8.81 12.54
C GLN A 137 15.60 -7.49 11.97
N LYS A 138 14.99 -6.36 12.33
CA LYS A 138 15.39 -5.02 11.87
C LYS A 138 15.35 -4.07 13.05
N ALA A 139 16.52 -3.57 13.44
CA ALA A 139 16.61 -2.49 14.42
C ALA A 139 15.73 -1.32 13.99
N GLU A 140 14.98 -0.74 14.94
CA GLU A 140 14.10 0.41 14.73
C GLU A 140 12.93 0.21 13.75
N SER A 141 12.42 -1.00 13.58
CA SER A 141 11.21 -1.25 12.81
C SER A 141 10.14 -1.97 13.62
N TYR A 142 8.89 -1.58 13.41
CA TYR A 142 7.73 -2.09 14.11
C TYR A 142 6.72 -2.64 13.11
N THR A 143 6.08 -3.76 13.46
CA THR A 143 4.90 -4.22 12.75
C THR A 143 3.68 -3.56 13.37
N VAL A 144 3.01 -2.71 12.60
CA VAL A 144 1.82 -1.97 13.02
C VAL A 144 0.60 -2.61 12.40
N SER A 145 -0.37 -3.00 13.24
CA SER A 145 -1.66 -3.53 12.80
C SER A 145 -2.73 -2.44 12.93
N VAL A 146 -3.45 -2.22 11.83
CA VAL A 146 -4.43 -1.15 11.67
C VAL A 146 -5.79 -1.74 11.37
N LYS A 147 -6.81 -1.30 12.09
CA LYS A 147 -8.22 -1.61 11.82
C LYS A 147 -8.85 -0.45 11.04
N PHE A 148 -9.39 -0.72 9.86
CA PHE A 148 -9.98 0.32 9.03
C PHE A 148 -11.18 1.01 9.69
N ARG A 149 -11.27 2.33 9.47
CA ARG A 149 -12.36 3.21 9.84
C ARG A 149 -12.94 3.86 8.58
N GLY A 150 -14.24 4.12 8.56
CA GLY A 150 -14.89 4.74 7.39
C GLY A 150 -14.83 3.91 6.10
N MET A 151 -14.71 2.59 6.21
CA MET A 151 -14.63 1.69 5.07
C MET A 151 -16.00 1.54 4.41
N ASN A 152 -16.10 1.89 3.12
CA ASN A 152 -17.26 1.62 2.29
C ASN A 152 -17.09 0.33 1.47
N ASP A 153 -18.18 -0.14 0.87
CA ASP A 153 -18.19 -1.40 0.12
C ASP A 153 -17.41 -1.30 -1.19
N ASP A 154 -17.33 -0.15 -1.82
CA ASP A 154 -16.57 0.04 -3.07
C ASP A 154 -15.07 -0.19 -2.84
N VAL A 155 -14.50 0.46 -1.82
CA VAL A 155 -13.08 0.28 -1.46
C VAL A 155 -12.83 -1.15 -1.00
N ARG A 156 -13.72 -1.72 -0.18
CA ARG A 156 -13.61 -3.11 0.30
C ARG A 156 -13.59 -4.08 -0.87
N ASN A 157 -14.49 -3.91 -1.83
CA ASN A 157 -14.56 -4.75 -3.02
C ASN A 157 -13.31 -4.67 -3.89
N GLU A 158 -12.69 -3.49 -4.01
CA GLU A 158 -11.42 -3.37 -4.73
C GLU A 158 -10.27 -4.13 -4.06
N ILE A 159 -10.18 -4.07 -2.73
CA ILE A 159 -9.20 -4.85 -1.97
C ILE A 159 -9.44 -6.36 -2.16
N LEU A 160 -10.68 -6.83 -2.07
CA LEU A 160 -11.03 -8.23 -2.25
C LEU A 160 -10.75 -8.72 -3.68
N LYS A 161 -11.11 -7.93 -4.69
CA LYS A 161 -10.80 -8.25 -6.10
C LYS A 161 -9.30 -8.37 -6.35
N PHE A 162 -8.51 -7.49 -5.73
CA PHE A 162 -7.05 -7.54 -5.82
C PHE A 162 -6.50 -8.83 -5.21
N ASP A 163 -6.97 -9.22 -4.03
CA ASP A 163 -6.58 -10.45 -3.35
C ASP A 163 -6.91 -11.70 -4.19
N PHE A 164 -8.13 -11.80 -4.72
CA PHE A 164 -8.54 -12.90 -5.58
C PHE A 164 -7.68 -13.03 -6.84
N LYS A 165 -7.36 -11.92 -7.52
CA LYS A 165 -6.49 -11.94 -8.70
C LYS A 165 -5.09 -12.47 -8.36
N LYS A 166 -4.55 -12.11 -7.20
CA LYS A 166 -3.23 -12.54 -6.75
C LYS A 166 -3.18 -14.02 -6.40
N HIS A 167 -4.20 -14.53 -5.71
CA HIS A 167 -4.33 -15.97 -5.40
C HIS A 167 -4.45 -16.80 -6.68
N ARG A 168 -5.24 -16.36 -7.65
CA ARG A 168 -5.42 -17.03 -8.93
C ARG A 168 -4.11 -17.10 -9.74
N LYS A 169 -3.29 -16.05 -9.77
CA LYS A 169 -1.97 -16.07 -10.40
C LYS A 169 -1.04 -17.10 -9.74
N LYS A 170 -1.01 -17.17 -8.40
CA LYS A 170 -0.18 -18.16 -7.68
C LYS A 170 -0.57 -19.61 -8.01
N LEU A 171 -1.86 -19.91 -8.15
CA LEU A 171 -2.35 -21.26 -8.50
C LEU A 171 -1.96 -21.66 -9.94
N ILE A 172 -1.90 -20.71 -10.87
CA ILE A 172 -1.52 -20.96 -12.27
C ILE A 172 0.00 -21.15 -12.38
N THR A 173 0.80 -20.37 -11.67
CA THR A 173 2.27 -20.47 -11.70
C THR A 173 2.80 -21.64 -10.85
N GLY A 174 2.11 -22.05 -9.79
CA GLY A 174 2.48 -23.20 -8.97
C GLY A 174 2.18 -24.57 -9.57
N LYS A 175 1.46 -24.65 -10.71
CA LYS A 175 1.19 -25.88 -11.47
C LYS A 175 2.21 -26.19 -12.59
N LYS A 176 3.30 -25.42 -12.69
CA LYS A 176 4.39 -25.61 -13.67
C LYS A 176 5.72 -25.93 -12.97
N ALA A 177 5.68 -26.81 -11.99
CA ALA A 177 6.88 -27.46 -11.44
C ALA A 177 6.61 -28.96 -11.34
#